data_a3aad992d724d10688f622040b166801
#
_entry.id   a3aad992d724d10688f622040b166801
#
_cell.length_a   1.000
_cell.length_b   1.000
_cell.length_c   1.000
_cell.angle_alpha   90.00
_cell.angle_beta   90.00
_cell.angle_gamma   90.00
#
_symmetry.space_group_name_H-M   'P 1'
#
loop_
_entity.id
_entity.type
_entity.pdbx_description
1 polymer ?
#
loop_
_entity_poly.entity_id
_entity_poly.type
_entity_poly.pdbx_seq_one_letter_code
_entity_poly.pdbx_strand_id
1 'polypeptide(L)'
;MRSGLWLRAGLALALLLACGHVLALDFTPHGTQPGLLFSLEPSDSCGQCHGGFVGNDPKFRPHSTWGGSMMANATRDPLFWAAVDVANKDVPGAGDFCLRCHTSAGWYGGRVVKSGFGAPNDPVKGANGCLLEGTPDAPDFSNDYSGVGCHACHRMMPSGPLGEPGMIGNANIWLDDTECNGNAGAPCRRGPYTYSGSFSPPHPWAKSTYHEDSAVCGTCHDVTTPDTDGGPLKTLILADGTDTSIPFPIERTYSEWKQSTHAGPGGQACQACHMPDSQDPNATACAGGPVRTGNLPVHDFVGGNTWVPKIIKGEFSDTSAIAGSAGGIGRASAFEQTIQAARDLLQTAADVDVSLLSYSAPGGATAGSLSARVKVTNNSGHKLPSGYSEGRRMWLNVQLRDFNGALVFESGQYDNASAVLASDPQLRVYEVLQGIWNRHGNNSCDVVDSLGRKAFHFVLSDCIAKDNRIPPLGFHPATAADPNGYELRPVAASYPETTPGSGILVNYDEVDYAVVIPPGTPGPMTVTARLYYQTSSREYL
;
A
#
# COMPACT_ATOMS: atom_id res chain seq x y z
N MET A 1 -9.71 53.41 -46.49
CA MET A 1 -9.10 52.08 -46.46
C MET A 1 -8.11 51.96 -45.29
N ARG A 2 -8.58 51.98 -44.05
CA ARG A 2 -7.72 51.77 -42.84
C ARG A 2 -8.46 51.13 -41.66
N SER A 3 -9.42 50.25 -41.90
CA SER A 3 -10.18 49.59 -40.82
C SER A 3 -10.12 48.04 -40.80
N GLY A 4 -9.30 47.47 -41.71
CA GLY A 4 -9.23 45.98 -41.81
C GLY A 4 -8.06 45.29 -41.12
N LEU A 5 -7.09 46.04 -40.56
CA LEU A 5 -5.87 45.45 -40.03
C LEU A 5 -5.93 45.12 -38.52
N TRP A 6 -6.81 45.81 -37.78
CA TRP A 6 -6.94 45.60 -36.33
C TRP A 6 -7.82 44.43 -35.95
N LEU A 7 -8.74 44.02 -36.81
CA LEU A 7 -9.59 42.86 -36.54
C LEU A 7 -8.87 41.52 -36.72
N ARG A 8 -7.86 41.49 -37.61
CA ARG A 8 -7.06 40.26 -37.86
C ARG A 8 -6.01 40.02 -36.79
N ALA A 9 -5.47 41.06 -36.18
CA ALA A 9 -4.52 40.94 -35.06
C ALA A 9 -5.20 40.52 -33.77
N GLY A 10 -6.42 40.97 -33.52
CA GLY A 10 -7.19 40.56 -32.35
C GLY A 10 -7.67 39.09 -32.38
N LEU A 11 -8.01 38.57 -33.59
CA LEU A 11 -8.39 37.17 -33.76
C LEU A 11 -7.18 36.21 -33.65
N ALA A 12 -6.00 36.63 -34.12
CA ALA A 12 -4.78 35.83 -33.99
C ALA A 12 -4.29 35.76 -32.52
N LEU A 13 -4.46 36.84 -31.76
CA LEU A 13 -4.08 36.86 -30.33
C LEU A 13 -5.09 36.11 -29.46
N ALA A 14 -6.38 36.10 -29.82
CA ALA A 14 -7.40 35.30 -29.17
C ALA A 14 -7.27 33.80 -29.47
N LEU A 15 -6.76 33.43 -30.65
CA LEU A 15 -6.47 32.05 -31.01
C LEU A 15 -5.16 31.52 -30.36
N LEU A 16 -4.19 32.42 -30.07
CA LEU A 16 -2.97 32.05 -29.34
C LEU A 16 -3.18 31.92 -27.83
N LEU A 17 -4.22 32.55 -27.27
CA LEU A 17 -4.60 32.39 -25.86
C LEU A 17 -5.54 31.20 -25.62
N ALA A 18 -6.12 30.62 -26.67
CA ALA A 18 -6.97 29.42 -26.56
C ALA A 18 -6.18 28.10 -26.72
N CYS A 19 -4.86 28.14 -26.98
CA CYS A 19 -3.98 26.96 -27.11
C CYS A 19 -3.18 26.64 -25.85
N GLY A 20 -3.67 26.99 -24.67
CA GLY A 20 -2.85 26.91 -23.46
C GLY A 20 -3.44 26.22 -22.25
N HIS A 21 -4.50 25.43 -22.38
CA HIS A 21 -4.89 24.49 -21.34
C HIS A 21 -5.28 23.18 -22.01
N VAL A 22 -4.30 22.40 -22.40
CA VAL A 22 -4.43 20.95 -22.30
C VAL A 22 -4.52 20.72 -20.79
N LEU A 23 -5.76 20.65 -20.28
CA LEU A 23 -6.00 20.14 -18.95
C LEU A 23 -5.29 18.79 -18.89
N ALA A 24 -4.19 18.70 -18.21
CA ALA A 24 -3.66 17.43 -17.78
C ALA A 24 -4.83 16.73 -17.11
N LEU A 25 -5.20 15.55 -17.59
CA LEU A 25 -6.21 14.70 -16.98
C LEU A 25 -5.64 14.08 -15.71
N ASP A 26 -4.92 14.86 -14.94
CA ASP A 26 -4.47 14.55 -13.62
C ASP A 26 -5.61 14.92 -12.67
N PHE A 27 -6.25 13.91 -12.12
CA PHE A 27 -7.30 14.08 -11.11
C PHE A 27 -6.79 14.79 -9.85
N THR A 28 -5.45 14.88 -9.68
CA THR A 28 -4.83 15.55 -8.55
C THR A 28 -3.85 16.63 -9.04
N PRO A 29 -4.30 17.90 -9.15
CA PRO A 29 -3.47 18.99 -9.68
C PRO A 29 -2.30 19.39 -8.78
N HIS A 30 -2.18 18.79 -7.60
CA HIS A 30 -1.14 19.12 -6.63
C HIS A 30 0.13 18.29 -6.84
N GLY A 31 1.27 18.88 -6.45
CA GLY A 31 2.59 18.29 -6.62
C GLY A 31 3.15 18.54 -8.01
N THR A 32 4.33 17.99 -8.26
CA THR A 32 5.01 18.06 -9.55
C THR A 32 4.21 17.34 -10.62
N GLN A 33 4.05 17.98 -11.76
CA GLN A 33 3.32 17.48 -12.91
C GLN A 33 4.28 16.86 -13.96
N PRO A 34 3.78 16.07 -14.93
CA PRO A 34 4.57 15.59 -16.06
C PRO A 34 5.29 16.72 -16.81
N GLY A 35 6.43 16.41 -17.44
CA GLY A 35 7.22 17.37 -18.19
C GLY A 35 8.39 17.95 -17.39
N LEU A 36 9.04 17.11 -16.58
CA LEU A 36 10.24 17.47 -15.84
C LEU A 36 11.32 18.05 -16.74
N LEU A 37 12.01 19.09 -16.25
CA LEU A 37 13.23 19.63 -16.89
C LEU A 37 14.33 18.56 -16.89
N PHE A 38 14.46 17.82 -15.80
CA PHE A 38 15.38 16.70 -15.65
C PHE A 38 14.58 15.39 -15.56
N SER A 39 14.63 14.57 -16.61
CA SER A 39 13.97 13.26 -16.63
C SER A 39 14.37 12.39 -15.44
N LEU A 40 13.50 11.47 -15.04
CA LEU A 40 13.87 10.45 -14.08
C LEU A 40 14.85 9.48 -14.74
N GLU A 41 15.99 9.26 -14.09
CA GLU A 41 16.97 8.29 -14.57
C GLU A 41 16.49 6.86 -14.28
N PRO A 42 16.79 5.90 -15.18
CA PRO A 42 16.54 4.49 -14.93
C PRO A 42 17.23 4.02 -13.64
N SER A 43 16.55 3.18 -12.87
CA SER A 43 17.07 2.67 -11.59
C SER A 43 18.36 1.86 -11.76
N ASP A 44 18.57 1.23 -12.92
CA ASP A 44 19.80 0.50 -13.24
C ASP A 44 21.05 1.38 -13.29
N SER A 45 20.90 2.64 -13.62
CA SER A 45 22.01 3.61 -13.52
C SER A 45 22.52 3.72 -12.09
N CYS A 46 21.63 3.57 -11.10
CA CYS A 46 21.96 3.57 -9.66
C CYS A 46 22.60 2.23 -9.25
N GLY A 47 22.16 1.13 -9.86
CA GLY A 47 22.59 -0.23 -9.58
C GLY A 47 24.09 -0.46 -9.72
N GLN A 48 24.76 0.29 -10.59
CA GLN A 48 26.21 0.20 -10.80
C GLN A 48 27.02 0.49 -9.54
N CYS A 49 26.54 1.39 -8.69
CA CYS A 49 27.19 1.74 -7.43
C CYS A 49 26.43 1.24 -6.19
N HIS A 50 25.12 1.18 -6.25
CA HIS A 50 24.23 0.83 -5.15
C HIS A 50 23.72 -0.62 -5.19
N GLY A 51 24.18 -1.41 -6.17
CA GLY A 51 23.92 -2.85 -6.28
C GLY A 51 24.94 -3.70 -5.56
N GLY A 52 24.81 -5.02 -5.70
CA GLY A 52 25.79 -5.96 -5.17
C GLY A 52 27.11 -5.94 -5.95
N PHE A 53 28.22 -6.22 -5.26
CA PHE A 53 29.55 -6.35 -5.83
C PHE A 53 30.12 -7.72 -5.51
N VAL A 54 31.09 -8.18 -6.32
CA VAL A 54 31.79 -9.43 -6.06
C VAL A 54 32.37 -9.42 -4.65
N GLY A 55 32.05 -10.46 -3.87
CA GLY A 55 32.54 -10.63 -2.51
C GLY A 55 31.79 -9.87 -1.42
N ASN A 56 30.76 -9.10 -1.77
CA ASN A 56 29.90 -8.42 -0.80
C ASN A 56 28.53 -9.10 -0.70
N ASP A 57 27.98 -9.19 0.49
CA ASP A 57 26.61 -9.64 0.71
C ASP A 57 25.63 -8.56 0.17
N PRO A 58 24.80 -8.86 -0.83
CA PRO A 58 23.89 -7.88 -1.42
C PRO A 58 22.68 -7.55 -0.54
N LYS A 59 22.45 -8.25 0.56
CA LYS A 59 21.24 -8.14 1.41
C LYS A 59 21.01 -6.76 2.00
N PHE A 60 21.99 -5.89 2.02
CA PHE A 60 21.87 -4.52 2.49
C PHE A 60 22.01 -3.49 1.38
N ARG A 61 22.32 -3.89 0.16
CA ARG A 61 22.53 -2.94 -0.95
C ARG A 61 21.19 -2.39 -1.43
N PRO A 62 21.02 -1.05 -1.47
CA PRO A 62 19.74 -0.44 -1.77
C PRO A 62 19.09 -0.93 -3.07
N HIS A 63 19.83 -0.94 -4.18
CA HIS A 63 19.30 -1.38 -5.47
C HIS A 63 18.97 -2.88 -5.49
N SER A 64 19.81 -3.71 -4.88
CA SER A 64 19.62 -5.17 -4.87
C SER A 64 18.39 -5.58 -4.06
N THR A 65 18.18 -4.96 -2.90
CA THR A 65 17.02 -5.23 -2.04
C THR A 65 15.74 -4.64 -2.64
N TRP A 66 15.81 -3.39 -3.16
CA TRP A 66 14.69 -2.76 -3.85
C TRP A 66 14.21 -3.58 -5.05
N GLY A 67 15.13 -4.15 -5.84
CA GLY A 67 14.79 -4.87 -7.08
C GLY A 67 13.84 -6.06 -6.89
N GLY A 68 13.80 -6.67 -5.69
CA GLY A 68 12.85 -7.73 -5.32
C GLY A 68 11.54 -7.21 -4.73
N SER A 69 11.45 -5.93 -4.42
CA SER A 69 10.29 -5.34 -3.76
C SER A 69 9.09 -5.17 -4.70
N MET A 70 7.90 -5.10 -4.12
CA MET A 70 6.71 -4.74 -4.88
C MET A 70 6.73 -3.31 -5.38
N MET A 71 7.49 -2.39 -4.75
CA MET A 71 7.65 -1.03 -5.26
C MET A 71 8.41 -1.02 -6.59
N ALA A 72 9.49 -1.79 -6.71
CA ALA A 72 10.21 -1.95 -7.98
C ALA A 72 9.38 -2.63 -9.07
N ASN A 73 8.41 -3.45 -8.67
CA ASN A 73 7.63 -4.30 -9.56
C ASN A 73 6.15 -3.90 -9.63
N ALA A 74 5.80 -2.71 -9.14
CA ALA A 74 4.41 -2.24 -9.08
C ALA A 74 3.73 -2.19 -10.46
N THR A 75 4.48 -1.89 -11.51
CA THR A 75 3.99 -1.87 -12.90
C THR A 75 4.06 -3.24 -13.58
N ARG A 76 4.66 -4.25 -12.92
CA ARG A 76 4.70 -5.65 -13.41
C ARG A 76 3.64 -6.53 -12.79
N ASP A 77 2.89 -6.00 -11.84
CA ASP A 77 1.84 -6.72 -11.13
C ASP A 77 0.62 -6.94 -12.04
N PRO A 78 0.30 -8.20 -12.41
CA PRO A 78 -0.85 -8.49 -13.27
C PRO A 78 -2.18 -8.17 -12.61
N LEU A 79 -2.27 -8.24 -11.26
CA LEU A 79 -3.49 -7.89 -10.55
C LEU A 79 -3.71 -6.37 -10.56
N PHE A 80 -2.64 -5.60 -10.49
CA PHE A 80 -2.72 -4.14 -10.66
C PHE A 80 -3.31 -3.78 -12.02
N TRP A 81 -2.84 -4.39 -13.11
CA TRP A 81 -3.37 -4.13 -14.44
C TRP A 81 -4.82 -4.57 -14.59
N ALA A 82 -5.21 -5.71 -14.02
CA ALA A 82 -6.61 -6.13 -13.98
C ALA A 82 -7.48 -5.10 -13.23
N ALA A 83 -6.99 -4.56 -12.12
CA ALA A 83 -7.69 -3.50 -11.38
C ALA A 83 -7.79 -2.19 -12.18
N VAL A 84 -6.74 -1.82 -12.92
CA VAL A 84 -6.75 -0.66 -13.85
C VAL A 84 -7.80 -0.86 -14.95
N ASP A 85 -7.92 -2.06 -15.51
CA ASP A 85 -8.93 -2.37 -16.53
C ASP A 85 -10.35 -2.28 -15.96
N VAL A 86 -10.59 -2.77 -14.74
CA VAL A 86 -11.88 -2.60 -14.05
C VAL A 86 -12.17 -1.12 -13.83
N ALA A 87 -11.19 -0.35 -13.31
CA ALA A 87 -11.33 1.09 -13.09
C ALA A 87 -11.72 1.85 -14.36
N ASN A 88 -11.02 1.57 -15.47
CA ASN A 88 -11.28 2.22 -16.75
C ASN A 88 -12.61 1.79 -17.40
N LYS A 89 -13.08 0.59 -17.09
CA LYS A 89 -14.39 0.10 -17.53
C LYS A 89 -15.52 0.77 -16.75
N ASP A 90 -15.34 0.98 -15.46
CA ASP A 90 -16.32 1.64 -14.59
C ASP A 90 -16.37 3.15 -14.86
N VAL A 91 -15.20 3.80 -14.95
CA VAL A 91 -15.06 5.24 -15.22
C VAL A 91 -13.93 5.42 -16.24
N PRO A 92 -14.23 5.76 -17.48
CA PRO A 92 -13.21 5.96 -18.52
C PRO A 92 -12.12 6.92 -18.08
N GLY A 93 -10.85 6.46 -18.13
CA GLY A 93 -9.67 7.25 -17.75
C GLY A 93 -9.31 7.22 -16.27
N ALA A 94 -10.09 6.55 -15.41
CA ALA A 94 -9.78 6.48 -13.98
C ALA A 94 -8.44 5.78 -13.68
N GLY A 95 -7.98 4.90 -14.56
CA GLY A 95 -6.71 4.20 -14.41
C GLY A 95 -5.48 5.09 -14.43
N ASP A 96 -5.54 6.27 -15.04
CA ASP A 96 -4.42 7.22 -15.06
C ASP A 96 -4.01 7.65 -13.65
N PHE A 97 -4.99 7.80 -12.77
CA PHE A 97 -4.78 8.09 -11.37
C PHE A 97 -3.92 7.02 -10.65
N CYS A 98 -4.17 5.74 -10.95
CA CYS A 98 -3.41 4.62 -10.38
C CYS A 98 -1.94 4.65 -10.83
N LEU A 99 -1.70 4.98 -12.10
CA LEU A 99 -0.38 4.98 -12.72
C LEU A 99 0.58 6.01 -12.11
N ARG A 100 0.05 7.06 -11.49
CA ARG A 100 0.86 8.06 -10.80
C ARG A 100 1.72 7.47 -9.68
N CYS A 101 1.19 6.50 -8.93
CA CYS A 101 1.93 5.78 -7.88
C CYS A 101 2.68 4.56 -8.42
N HIS A 102 2.16 3.90 -9.47
CA HIS A 102 2.65 2.59 -9.89
C HIS A 102 3.70 2.64 -11.00
N THR A 103 3.82 3.74 -11.75
CA THR A 103 4.90 3.94 -12.74
C THR A 103 5.41 5.37 -12.72
N SER A 104 6.31 5.68 -11.79
CA SER A 104 6.81 7.05 -11.64
C SER A 104 7.50 7.56 -12.90
N ALA A 105 8.31 6.73 -13.58
CA ALA A 105 9.00 7.13 -14.81
C ALA A 105 8.01 7.40 -15.95
N GLY A 106 7.03 6.52 -16.15
CA GLY A 106 6.00 6.68 -17.17
C GLY A 106 5.12 7.90 -16.92
N TRP A 107 4.68 8.10 -15.68
CA TRP A 107 3.81 9.23 -15.34
C TRP A 107 4.53 10.58 -15.48
N TYR A 108 5.68 10.77 -14.82
CA TYR A 108 6.43 12.01 -14.90
C TYR A 108 7.01 12.28 -16.30
N GLY A 109 7.22 11.21 -17.09
CA GLY A 109 7.57 11.29 -18.50
C GLY A 109 6.40 11.67 -19.43
N GLY A 110 5.18 11.81 -18.90
CA GLY A 110 3.98 12.14 -19.67
C GLY A 110 3.50 11.00 -20.58
N ARG A 111 3.89 9.76 -20.29
CA ARG A 111 3.60 8.57 -21.12
C ARG A 111 2.40 7.75 -20.66
N VAL A 112 1.67 8.18 -19.66
CA VAL A 112 0.44 7.50 -19.18
C VAL A 112 -0.81 8.06 -19.85
N VAL A 113 -0.80 9.34 -20.26
CA VAL A 113 -1.92 10.00 -20.91
C VAL A 113 -1.68 10.03 -22.40
N LYS A 114 -2.56 9.41 -23.19
CA LYS A 114 -2.49 9.43 -24.64
C LYS A 114 -2.76 10.84 -25.19
N SER A 115 -1.96 11.27 -26.15
CA SER A 115 -2.21 12.55 -26.84
C SER A 115 -3.60 12.56 -27.44
N GLY A 116 -4.42 13.56 -27.07
CA GLY A 116 -5.83 13.61 -27.44
C GLY A 116 -6.76 12.88 -26.48
N PHE A 117 -6.26 12.35 -25.40
CA PHE A 117 -7.06 11.82 -24.29
C PHE A 117 -8.00 12.93 -23.75
N GLY A 118 -9.18 12.55 -23.37
CA GLY A 118 -10.28 13.49 -23.07
C GLY A 118 -11.40 13.37 -24.08
N ALA A 119 -11.19 12.64 -25.18
CA ALA A 119 -12.30 12.11 -25.93
C ALA A 119 -13.06 11.11 -25.06
N PRO A 120 -14.39 11.17 -24.98
CA PRO A 120 -15.19 10.36 -24.08
C PRO A 120 -15.02 8.84 -24.19
N ASN A 121 -14.26 8.36 -25.15
CA ASN A 121 -14.12 6.93 -25.47
C ASN A 121 -12.68 6.47 -25.71
N ASP A 122 -11.70 7.17 -25.15
CA ASP A 122 -10.29 6.77 -25.28
C ASP A 122 -9.67 6.47 -23.91
N PRO A 123 -10.15 5.42 -23.21
CA PRO A 123 -9.64 5.05 -21.90
C PRO A 123 -8.23 4.50 -21.99
N VAL A 124 -7.44 4.70 -20.95
CA VAL A 124 -6.22 3.92 -20.73
C VAL A 124 -6.62 2.46 -20.64
N LYS A 125 -5.97 1.59 -21.39
CA LYS A 125 -6.31 0.16 -21.45
C LYS A 125 -5.16 -0.66 -20.91
N GLY A 126 -5.27 -1.10 -19.67
CA GLY A 126 -4.49 -2.16 -19.07
C GLY A 126 -3.04 -2.27 -19.52
N ALA A 127 -2.59 -3.48 -19.80
CA ALA A 127 -1.22 -3.76 -20.26
C ALA A 127 -0.80 -3.04 -21.55
N ASN A 128 -1.73 -2.47 -22.28
CA ASN A 128 -1.39 -1.58 -23.39
C ASN A 128 -1.10 -0.17 -22.92
N GLY A 129 -1.00 0.04 -21.58
CA GLY A 129 -0.61 1.26 -20.89
C GLY A 129 -0.18 2.39 -21.78
N CYS A 130 -0.94 2.59 -22.73
CA CYS A 130 -0.95 3.61 -23.74
C CYS A 130 0.40 3.90 -24.37
N LEU A 131 1.23 4.57 -23.63
CA LEU A 131 2.50 5.12 -24.14
C LEU A 131 3.69 4.67 -23.28
N LEU A 132 3.50 3.74 -22.34
CA LEU A 132 4.62 3.23 -21.54
C LEU A 132 5.70 2.63 -22.45
N GLU A 133 6.93 3.04 -22.19
CA GLU A 133 8.11 2.55 -22.91
C GLU A 133 8.64 1.27 -22.30
N GLY A 134 9.05 0.33 -23.17
CA GLY A 134 9.56 -0.97 -22.76
C GLY A 134 8.48 -2.02 -22.59
N THR A 135 8.83 -3.09 -21.88
CA THR A 135 7.96 -4.24 -21.65
C THR A 135 8.10 -4.72 -20.20
N PRO A 136 7.07 -5.36 -19.63
CA PRO A 136 7.13 -5.87 -18.27
C PRO A 136 8.12 -7.04 -18.09
N ASP A 137 8.42 -7.76 -19.15
CA ASP A 137 9.38 -8.87 -19.20
C ASP A 137 10.83 -8.45 -19.39
N ALA A 138 11.12 -7.14 -19.53
CA ALA A 138 12.48 -6.65 -19.60
C ALA A 138 13.30 -7.11 -18.37
N PRO A 139 14.52 -7.63 -18.57
CA PRO A 139 15.32 -8.20 -17.48
C PRO A 139 15.90 -7.16 -16.53
N ASP A 140 15.67 -5.89 -16.78
CA ASP A 140 16.27 -4.76 -16.09
C ASP A 140 15.19 -3.77 -15.61
N PHE A 141 15.65 -2.71 -14.97
CA PHE A 141 14.84 -1.60 -14.50
C PHE A 141 15.10 -0.32 -15.28
N SER A 142 15.27 -0.44 -16.60
CA SER A 142 15.59 0.68 -17.51
C SER A 142 14.34 1.34 -18.12
N ASN A 143 13.15 0.78 -17.92
CA ASN A 143 11.92 1.19 -18.59
C ASN A 143 10.79 1.59 -17.61
N ASP A 144 9.63 1.95 -18.16
CA ASP A 144 8.47 2.40 -17.37
C ASP A 144 7.84 1.32 -16.48
N TYR A 145 8.15 0.04 -16.73
CA TYR A 145 7.71 -1.07 -15.90
C TYR A 145 8.56 -1.28 -14.64
N SER A 146 9.43 -0.32 -14.33
CA SER A 146 10.29 -0.33 -13.13
C SER A 146 9.62 0.20 -11.87
N GLY A 147 8.31 0.36 -11.87
CA GLY A 147 7.55 0.76 -10.68
C GLY A 147 7.93 2.15 -10.15
N VAL A 148 8.17 2.21 -8.84
CA VAL A 148 8.65 3.43 -8.15
C VAL A 148 10.17 3.37 -8.07
N GLY A 149 10.83 4.11 -8.96
CA GLY A 149 12.29 4.06 -9.12
C GLY A 149 13.06 4.88 -8.09
N CYS A 150 14.36 4.58 -8.00
CA CYS A 150 15.30 5.24 -7.06
C CYS A 150 15.27 6.76 -7.22
N HIS A 151 15.36 7.25 -8.47
CA HIS A 151 15.46 8.67 -8.75
C HIS A 151 14.17 9.43 -8.43
N ALA A 152 13.00 8.78 -8.51
CA ALA A 152 11.73 9.37 -8.09
C ALA A 152 11.74 9.65 -6.58
N CYS A 153 12.05 8.64 -5.74
CA CYS A 153 12.10 8.81 -4.29
C CYS A 153 13.20 9.79 -3.87
N HIS A 154 14.41 9.65 -4.43
CA HIS A 154 15.55 10.48 -4.03
C HIS A 154 15.57 11.90 -4.62
N ARG A 155 14.47 12.32 -5.27
CA ARG A 155 14.18 13.71 -5.64
C ARG A 155 13.00 14.31 -4.85
N MET A 156 12.35 13.52 -3.98
CA MET A 156 11.21 14.01 -3.21
C MET A 156 11.61 15.11 -2.24
N MET A 157 10.75 16.13 -2.16
CA MET A 157 10.90 17.28 -1.28
C MET A 157 9.71 17.38 -0.33
N PRO A 158 9.91 17.91 0.90
CA PRO A 158 8.83 18.10 1.87
C PRO A 158 7.86 19.24 1.50
N SER A 159 8.20 20.06 0.50
CA SER A 159 7.41 21.21 0.04
C SER A 159 7.75 21.52 -1.40
N GLY A 160 6.88 22.25 -2.08
CA GLY A 160 7.11 22.71 -3.43
C GLY A 160 8.22 23.77 -3.55
N PRO A 161 8.74 24.02 -4.75
CA PRO A 161 9.90 24.89 -4.99
C PRO A 161 9.61 26.37 -4.69
N LEU A 162 8.36 26.80 -4.68
CA LEU A 162 7.95 28.17 -4.34
C LEU A 162 7.39 28.28 -2.90
N GLY A 163 7.58 27.24 -2.09
CA GLY A 163 7.09 27.17 -0.71
C GLY A 163 5.67 26.64 -0.57
N GLU A 164 5.16 26.00 -1.61
CA GLU A 164 3.89 25.28 -1.52
C GLU A 164 3.99 24.18 -0.46
N PRO A 165 2.95 23.97 0.35
CA PRO A 165 3.00 22.97 1.41
C PRO A 165 3.15 21.56 0.83
N GLY A 166 3.86 20.72 1.57
CA GLY A 166 3.83 19.28 1.33
C GLY A 166 2.43 18.73 1.56
N MET A 167 2.02 17.78 0.75
CA MET A 167 0.72 17.15 0.82
C MET A 167 0.87 15.66 1.04
N ILE A 168 -0.07 15.09 1.78
CA ILE A 168 -0.18 13.66 2.01
C ILE A 168 -1.23 13.10 1.05
N GLY A 169 -0.98 11.90 0.56
CA GLY A 169 -1.93 11.13 -0.23
C GLY A 169 -1.94 11.45 -1.71
N ASN A 170 -2.59 10.57 -2.45
CA ASN A 170 -2.89 10.67 -3.87
C ASN A 170 -1.68 10.99 -4.77
N ALA A 171 -0.47 10.58 -4.35
CA ALA A 171 0.81 10.87 -5.00
C ALA A 171 1.07 12.38 -5.24
N ASN A 172 0.64 13.24 -4.33
CA ASN A 172 0.93 14.67 -4.34
C ASN A 172 2.40 14.94 -4.01
N ILE A 173 3.30 14.49 -4.87
CA ILE A 173 4.74 14.49 -4.66
C ILE A 173 5.35 15.77 -5.23
N TRP A 174 6.14 16.47 -4.44
CA TRP A 174 7.05 17.51 -4.94
C TRP A 174 8.41 16.88 -5.27
N LEU A 175 8.83 16.98 -6.51
CA LEU A 175 10.16 16.57 -6.97
C LEU A 175 11.08 17.77 -7.13
N ASP A 176 12.33 17.62 -6.72
CA ASP A 176 13.39 18.57 -7.07
C ASP A 176 13.68 18.49 -8.57
N ASP A 177 13.30 19.52 -9.28
CA ASP A 177 13.50 19.64 -10.74
C ASP A 177 14.38 20.85 -11.08
N THR A 178 15.32 21.16 -10.18
CA THR A 178 16.26 22.27 -10.32
C THR A 178 17.70 21.78 -10.30
N GLU A 179 18.61 22.61 -10.83
CA GLU A 179 20.04 22.31 -10.77
C GLU A 179 20.57 22.27 -9.34
N CYS A 180 21.24 21.19 -8.99
CA CYS A 180 21.77 20.97 -7.66
C CYS A 180 22.96 21.88 -7.36
N ASN A 181 22.80 22.83 -6.45
CA ASN A 181 23.90 23.69 -5.94
C ASN A 181 24.76 24.31 -7.05
N GLY A 182 24.14 24.69 -8.18
CA GLY A 182 24.85 25.28 -9.33
C GLY A 182 25.60 24.25 -10.18
N ASN A 183 25.41 22.97 -9.97
CA ASN A 183 25.89 21.93 -10.89
C ASN A 183 24.95 21.85 -12.10
N ALA A 184 25.35 22.50 -13.18
CA ALA A 184 24.57 22.53 -14.41
C ALA A 184 24.24 21.11 -14.92
N GLY A 185 22.97 20.90 -15.21
CA GLY A 185 22.49 19.71 -15.90
C GLY A 185 22.06 18.54 -15.01
N ALA A 186 22.00 18.66 -13.67
CA ALA A 186 21.50 17.59 -12.82
C ALA A 186 20.82 18.09 -11.54
N PRO A 187 19.69 17.49 -11.13
CA PRO A 187 19.05 17.75 -9.85
C PRO A 187 19.80 17.07 -8.70
N CYS A 188 19.56 17.54 -7.48
CA CYS A 188 20.09 16.88 -6.29
C CYS A 188 19.44 15.51 -6.07
N ARG A 189 20.26 14.50 -5.76
CA ARG A 189 19.80 13.27 -5.12
C ARG A 189 19.80 13.48 -3.62
N ARG A 190 18.64 13.26 -3.00
CA ARG A 190 18.36 13.60 -1.61
C ARG A 190 18.39 12.36 -0.73
N GLY A 191 18.88 12.52 0.50
CA GLY A 191 18.92 11.45 1.47
C GLY A 191 19.39 11.97 2.84
N PRO A 192 19.35 11.14 3.90
CA PRO A 192 19.59 11.60 5.26
C PRO A 192 21.04 11.93 5.58
N TYR A 193 21.98 11.53 4.72
CA TYR A 193 23.40 11.62 5.03
C TYR A 193 24.06 12.91 4.54
N THR A 194 25.10 13.31 5.26
CA THR A 194 26.07 14.30 4.83
C THR A 194 27.40 13.60 4.45
N TYR A 195 28.06 14.17 3.47
CA TYR A 195 29.36 13.67 3.03
C TYR A 195 30.41 14.76 3.20
N SER A 196 31.55 14.38 3.79
CA SER A 196 32.69 15.27 4.03
C SER A 196 33.97 14.46 4.05
N GLY A 197 35.10 15.10 3.82
CA GLY A 197 36.42 14.45 3.85
C GLY A 197 36.75 13.71 2.56
N SER A 198 37.22 12.46 2.68
CA SER A 198 37.76 11.67 1.56
C SER A 198 36.71 11.01 0.67
N PHE A 199 35.45 11.04 1.06
CA PHE A 199 34.35 10.45 0.29
C PHE A 199 33.31 11.51 -0.09
N SER A 200 33.02 11.62 -1.38
CA SER A 200 31.89 12.37 -1.93
C SER A 200 31.22 11.51 -2.99
N PRO A 201 29.89 11.44 -3.02
CA PRO A 201 29.18 10.77 -4.12
C PRO A 201 29.59 11.36 -5.48
N PRO A 202 29.68 10.54 -6.54
CA PRO A 202 30.03 11.02 -7.88
C PRO A 202 28.90 11.82 -8.56
N HIS A 203 27.76 11.91 -7.94
CA HIS A 203 26.59 12.66 -8.41
C HIS A 203 26.26 13.83 -7.46
N PRO A 204 25.57 14.88 -7.93
CA PRO A 204 25.07 15.95 -7.06
C PRO A 204 24.15 15.38 -5.96
N TRP A 205 24.30 15.90 -4.76
CA TRP A 205 23.54 15.45 -3.60
C TRP A 205 23.16 16.60 -2.66
N ALA A 206 22.10 16.38 -1.90
CA ALA A 206 21.71 17.25 -0.80
C ALA A 206 21.21 16.42 0.39
N LYS A 207 21.55 16.82 1.62
CA LYS A 207 20.95 16.22 2.80
C LYS A 207 19.45 16.53 2.85
N SER A 208 18.65 15.53 3.18
CA SER A 208 17.23 15.67 3.41
C SER A 208 16.77 14.69 4.49
N THR A 209 16.29 15.21 5.61
CA THR A 209 15.68 14.41 6.67
C THR A 209 14.27 13.96 6.32
N TYR A 210 13.70 14.46 5.24
CA TYR A 210 12.38 14.04 4.76
C TYR A 210 12.31 12.54 4.46
N HIS A 211 13.43 11.92 4.06
CA HIS A 211 13.52 10.49 3.80
C HIS A 211 13.52 9.61 5.08
N GLU A 212 13.63 10.25 6.26
CA GLU A 212 13.47 9.61 7.57
C GLU A 212 12.07 9.86 8.15
N ASP A 213 11.24 10.69 7.49
CA ASP A 213 9.87 10.99 7.89
C ASP A 213 8.88 10.05 7.20
N SER A 214 7.89 9.57 7.94
CA SER A 214 6.78 8.77 7.41
C SER A 214 5.98 9.50 6.32
N ALA A 215 6.02 10.83 6.28
CA ALA A 215 5.34 11.62 5.26
C ALA A 215 5.79 11.28 3.84
N VAL A 216 7.06 10.87 3.64
CA VAL A 216 7.54 10.43 2.33
C VAL A 216 6.75 9.21 1.81
N CYS A 217 6.42 8.27 2.71
CA CYS A 217 5.58 7.11 2.41
C CYS A 217 4.12 7.53 2.23
N GLY A 218 3.65 8.43 3.10
CA GLY A 218 2.28 8.95 3.11
C GLY A 218 1.87 9.66 1.82
N THR A 219 2.81 10.13 1.00
CA THR A 219 2.47 10.73 -0.31
C THR A 219 1.75 9.74 -1.23
N CYS A 220 2.04 8.44 -1.14
CA CYS A 220 1.43 7.37 -1.94
C CYS A 220 0.55 6.44 -1.10
N HIS A 221 0.96 6.13 0.15
CA HIS A 221 0.25 5.20 1.03
C HIS A 221 -0.82 5.90 1.87
N ASP A 222 -1.60 6.77 1.21
CA ASP A 222 -2.77 7.44 1.75
C ASP A 222 -3.65 7.90 0.60
N VAL A 223 -4.58 7.06 0.17
CA VAL A 223 -5.34 7.26 -1.06
C VAL A 223 -6.82 7.48 -0.74
N THR A 224 -7.34 8.55 -1.27
CA THR A 224 -8.77 8.85 -1.29
C THR A 224 -9.26 8.98 -2.73
N THR A 225 -10.56 9.06 -2.92
CA THR A 225 -11.11 9.54 -4.19
C THR A 225 -10.46 10.87 -4.55
N PRO A 226 -10.03 11.06 -5.81
CA PRO A 226 -9.39 12.29 -6.26
C PRO A 226 -10.21 13.53 -5.96
N ASP A 227 -9.54 14.60 -5.56
CA ASP A 227 -10.12 15.92 -5.42
C ASP A 227 -9.95 16.73 -6.72
N THR A 228 -10.90 17.58 -7.01
CA THR A 228 -10.92 18.47 -8.17
C THR A 228 -11.20 19.90 -7.71
N ASP A 229 -11.08 20.87 -8.61
CA ASP A 229 -11.43 22.26 -8.30
C ASP A 229 -12.89 22.43 -7.83
N GLY A 230 -13.75 21.45 -8.10
CA GLY A 230 -15.14 21.40 -7.65
C GLY A 230 -15.37 20.60 -6.35
N GLY A 231 -14.32 20.11 -5.73
CA GLY A 231 -14.36 19.21 -4.58
C GLY A 231 -14.14 17.74 -4.95
N PRO A 232 -14.22 16.81 -4.00
CA PRO A 232 -13.96 15.40 -4.23
C PRO A 232 -14.95 14.80 -5.24
N LEU A 233 -14.44 13.94 -6.13
CA LEU A 233 -15.26 13.23 -7.11
C LEU A 233 -16.30 12.33 -6.45
N LYS A 234 -15.96 11.79 -5.27
CA LYS A 234 -16.84 11.00 -4.43
C LYS A 234 -16.58 11.24 -2.96
N THR A 235 -17.64 11.26 -2.20
CA THR A 235 -17.63 11.47 -0.76
C THR A 235 -18.09 10.22 -0.03
N LEU A 236 -17.67 10.05 1.21
CA LEU A 236 -18.09 8.97 2.08
C LEU A 236 -19.54 9.17 2.53
N ILE A 237 -20.40 8.19 2.23
CA ILE A 237 -21.77 8.10 2.72
C ILE A 237 -21.80 7.19 3.94
N LEU A 238 -22.36 7.69 5.04
CA LEU A 238 -22.52 6.92 6.27
C LEU A 238 -23.69 5.92 6.19
N ALA A 239 -23.74 5.00 7.16
CA ALA A 239 -24.77 3.98 7.23
C ALA A 239 -26.22 4.53 7.36
N ASP A 240 -26.39 5.77 7.77
CA ASP A 240 -27.70 6.47 7.81
C ASP A 240 -28.00 7.26 6.53
N GLY A 241 -27.13 7.20 5.52
CA GLY A 241 -27.25 7.92 4.26
C GLY A 241 -26.70 9.34 4.27
N THR A 242 -26.09 9.77 5.37
CA THR A 242 -25.49 11.11 5.46
C THR A 242 -24.24 11.19 4.58
N ASP A 243 -24.19 12.17 3.68
CA ASP A 243 -23.00 12.53 2.94
C ASP A 243 -22.09 13.38 3.84
N THR A 244 -20.88 12.87 4.08
CA THR A 244 -19.92 13.55 4.98
C THR A 244 -19.17 14.69 4.32
N SER A 245 -19.23 14.81 2.99
CA SER A 245 -18.38 15.70 2.17
C SER A 245 -16.87 15.40 2.30
N ILE A 246 -16.49 14.29 2.95
CA ILE A 246 -15.10 13.81 3.06
C ILE A 246 -14.81 12.94 1.83
N PRO A 247 -13.64 13.09 1.16
CA PRO A 247 -13.27 12.20 0.06
C PRO A 247 -13.35 10.72 0.47
N PHE A 248 -13.93 9.87 -0.39
CA PHE A 248 -14.08 8.46 -0.05
C PHE A 248 -12.71 7.78 0.15
N PRO A 249 -12.48 7.07 1.27
CA PRO A 249 -11.18 6.45 1.58
C PRO A 249 -10.98 5.17 0.78
N ILE A 250 -9.85 5.06 0.06
CA ILE A 250 -9.46 3.88 -0.71
C ILE A 250 -8.39 3.09 0.04
N GLU A 251 -7.30 3.76 0.42
CA GLU A 251 -6.23 3.24 1.27
C GLU A 251 -5.79 4.33 2.24
N ARG A 252 -5.76 4.05 3.55
CA ARG A 252 -5.48 5.10 4.55
C ARG A 252 -4.40 4.70 5.55
N THR A 253 -3.41 3.92 5.09
CA THR A 253 -2.37 3.36 5.97
C THR A 253 -1.58 4.43 6.72
N TYR A 254 -1.20 5.52 6.04
CA TYR A 254 -0.51 6.64 6.69
C TYR A 254 -1.42 7.36 7.71
N SER A 255 -2.66 7.64 7.36
CA SER A 255 -3.63 8.26 8.26
C SER A 255 -3.94 7.38 9.47
N GLU A 256 -4.03 6.06 9.30
CA GLU A 256 -4.17 5.10 10.39
C GLU A 256 -2.96 5.17 11.34
N TRP A 257 -1.74 5.18 10.79
CA TRP A 257 -0.51 5.38 11.56
C TRP A 257 -0.48 6.73 12.27
N LYS A 258 -0.89 7.79 11.58
CA LYS A 258 -0.92 9.16 12.12
C LYS A 258 -1.82 9.29 13.36
N GLN A 259 -2.86 8.49 13.45
CA GLN A 259 -3.81 8.45 14.58
C GLN A 259 -3.37 7.47 15.69
N SER A 260 -2.16 6.91 15.62
CA SER A 260 -1.62 5.96 16.60
C SER A 260 -0.50 6.59 17.46
N THR A 261 -0.08 5.88 18.51
CA THR A 261 1.09 6.29 19.31
C THR A 261 2.39 6.27 18.51
N HIS A 262 2.44 5.54 17.40
CA HIS A 262 3.64 5.48 16.54
C HIS A 262 3.98 6.81 15.87
N ALA A 263 3.00 7.68 15.65
CA ALA A 263 3.23 9.03 15.15
C ALA A 263 3.62 10.03 16.23
N GLY A 264 3.52 9.65 17.52
CA GLY A 264 3.83 10.51 18.66
C GLY A 264 5.31 10.54 19.03
N PRO A 265 5.67 11.35 20.03
CA PRO A 265 7.04 11.40 20.54
C PRO A 265 7.52 10.03 21.03
N GLY A 266 8.67 9.57 20.52
CA GLY A 266 9.24 8.24 20.81
C GLY A 266 8.58 7.09 20.05
N GLY A 267 7.68 7.41 19.13
CA GLY A 267 7.08 6.42 18.22
C GLY A 267 8.04 5.96 17.13
N GLN A 268 7.51 5.23 16.15
CA GLN A 268 8.28 4.63 15.08
C GLN A 268 7.76 5.10 13.72
N ALA A 269 8.66 5.63 12.89
CA ALA A 269 8.35 5.95 11.50
C ALA A 269 8.13 4.66 10.69
N CYS A 270 7.49 4.79 9.53
CA CYS A 270 7.24 3.67 8.62
C CYS A 270 8.53 2.91 8.27
N GLN A 271 9.62 3.64 8.09
CA GLN A 271 10.94 3.09 7.77
C GLN A 271 11.48 2.15 8.84
N ALA A 272 11.14 2.35 10.12
CA ALA A 272 11.63 1.52 11.21
C ALA A 272 11.20 0.03 11.09
N CYS A 273 10.02 -0.22 10.50
CA CYS A 273 9.51 -1.58 10.29
C CYS A 273 9.67 -2.05 8.84
N HIS A 274 9.48 -1.16 7.87
CA HIS A 274 9.46 -1.51 6.44
C HIS A 274 10.80 -1.31 5.73
N MET A 275 11.78 -0.69 6.39
CA MET A 275 13.15 -0.48 5.91
C MET A 275 14.12 -0.55 7.11
N PRO A 276 14.16 -1.65 7.87
CA PRO A 276 14.98 -1.72 9.07
C PRO A 276 16.46 -1.50 8.73
N ASP A 277 17.19 -0.89 9.66
CA ASP A 277 18.61 -0.66 9.48
C ASP A 277 19.40 -1.97 9.46
N SER A 278 20.28 -2.11 8.47
CA SER A 278 21.17 -3.27 8.36
C SER A 278 22.13 -3.36 9.54
N GLN A 279 22.18 -4.54 10.16
CA GLN A 279 23.12 -4.86 11.23
C GLN A 279 24.42 -5.50 10.71
N ASP A 280 24.58 -5.63 9.40
CA ASP A 280 25.81 -6.19 8.81
C ASP A 280 27.00 -5.28 9.12
N PRO A 281 28.13 -5.84 9.63
CA PRO A 281 29.31 -5.05 10.00
C PRO A 281 29.97 -4.33 8.80
N ASN A 282 29.65 -4.73 7.58
CA ASN A 282 30.16 -4.14 6.35
C ASN A 282 29.09 -3.34 5.56
N ALA A 283 27.96 -3.06 6.20
CA ALA A 283 26.84 -2.39 5.55
C ALA A 283 27.27 -1.04 4.97
N THR A 284 27.21 -0.91 3.65
CA THR A 284 27.50 0.32 2.92
C THR A 284 26.47 0.56 1.85
N ALA A 285 26.05 1.82 1.65
CA ALA A 285 25.05 2.18 0.66
C ALA A 285 25.56 2.01 -0.78
N CYS A 286 26.87 2.16 -1.00
CA CYS A 286 27.47 2.13 -2.35
C CYS A 286 28.91 1.61 -2.31
N ALA A 287 29.45 1.29 -3.50
CA ALA A 287 30.83 0.90 -3.65
C ALA A 287 31.79 1.96 -3.11
N GLY A 288 32.73 1.52 -2.25
CA GLY A 288 33.72 2.42 -1.63
C GLY A 288 33.15 3.45 -0.66
N GLY A 289 31.85 3.36 -0.36
CA GLY A 289 31.20 4.24 0.59
C GLY A 289 31.54 3.91 2.04
N PRO A 290 31.21 4.80 2.99
CA PRO A 290 31.44 4.57 4.41
C PRO A 290 30.56 3.42 4.93
N VAL A 291 31.08 2.68 5.89
CA VAL A 291 30.32 1.68 6.65
C VAL A 291 29.27 2.38 7.52
N ARG A 292 28.05 1.85 7.54
CA ARG A 292 26.88 2.42 8.22
C ARG A 292 26.07 1.37 8.98
N THR A 293 26.73 0.42 9.61
CA THR A 293 26.09 -0.61 10.43
C THR A 293 25.12 0.01 11.43
N GLY A 294 23.88 -0.44 11.48
CA GLY A 294 22.82 0.11 12.34
C GLY A 294 22.32 1.51 11.94
N ASN A 295 22.71 1.99 10.75
CA ASN A 295 22.28 3.27 10.18
C ASN A 295 22.32 3.22 8.64
N LEU A 296 21.79 2.15 8.09
CA LEU A 296 21.60 1.97 6.64
C LEU A 296 20.26 1.26 6.42
N PRO A 297 19.21 1.98 6.06
CA PRO A 297 17.91 1.39 5.78
C PRO A 297 17.99 0.39 4.62
N VAL A 298 17.52 -0.83 4.85
CA VAL A 298 17.38 -1.85 3.82
C VAL A 298 16.17 -1.48 2.94
N HIS A 299 16.34 -1.50 1.62
CA HIS A 299 15.33 -1.05 0.67
C HIS A 299 14.44 -2.20 0.16
N ASP A 300 14.06 -3.12 1.03
CA ASP A 300 13.18 -4.24 0.68
C ASP A 300 11.68 -3.87 0.72
N PHE A 301 11.31 -2.81 1.42
CA PHE A 301 9.94 -2.26 1.47
C PHE A 301 8.87 -3.33 1.70
N VAL A 302 9.14 -4.28 2.56
CA VAL A 302 8.25 -5.43 2.75
C VAL A 302 6.96 -5.03 3.46
N GLY A 303 5.87 -5.63 3.00
CA GLY A 303 4.57 -5.58 3.64
C GLY A 303 3.99 -6.99 3.75
N GLY A 304 2.66 -7.13 3.69
CA GLY A 304 1.99 -8.43 3.77
C GLY A 304 1.92 -9.21 2.45
N ASN A 305 2.51 -8.73 1.36
CA ASN A 305 2.34 -9.36 0.05
C ASN A 305 3.37 -10.47 -0.19
N THR A 306 3.02 -11.71 0.16
CA THR A 306 3.86 -12.90 -0.07
C THR A 306 3.51 -13.65 -1.35
N TRP A 307 2.45 -13.25 -2.05
CA TRP A 307 1.87 -14.01 -3.15
C TRP A 307 2.15 -13.41 -4.53
N VAL A 308 1.93 -12.10 -4.71
CA VAL A 308 2.17 -11.42 -6.00
C VAL A 308 3.64 -11.50 -6.44
N PRO A 309 4.65 -11.38 -5.55
CA PRO A 309 6.04 -11.62 -5.95
C PRO A 309 6.28 -13.00 -6.57
N LYS A 310 5.53 -14.05 -6.13
CA LYS A 310 5.60 -15.38 -6.74
C LYS A 310 5.00 -15.43 -8.13
N ILE A 311 3.88 -14.70 -8.35
CA ILE A 311 3.24 -14.61 -9.67
C ILE A 311 4.20 -13.92 -10.62
N ILE A 312 4.73 -12.74 -10.26
CA ILE A 312 5.66 -11.98 -11.10
C ILE A 312 6.90 -12.82 -11.42
N LYS A 313 7.47 -13.50 -10.42
CA LYS A 313 8.59 -14.42 -10.62
C LYS A 313 8.27 -15.55 -11.60
N GLY A 314 7.07 -16.10 -11.55
CA GLY A 314 6.61 -17.17 -12.44
C GLY A 314 6.31 -16.69 -13.85
N GLU A 315 5.65 -15.54 -13.97
CA GLU A 315 5.22 -14.95 -15.23
C GLU A 315 6.40 -14.53 -16.09
N PHE A 316 7.35 -13.82 -15.52
CA PHE A 316 8.48 -13.29 -16.28
C PHE A 316 9.71 -14.18 -16.29
N SER A 317 9.68 -15.35 -15.64
CA SER A 317 10.72 -16.43 -15.69
C SER A 317 12.15 -15.91 -15.64
N ASP A 318 12.40 -14.81 -14.95
CA ASP A 318 13.62 -14.04 -15.07
C ASP A 318 14.72 -14.60 -14.17
N THR A 319 15.75 -15.12 -14.78
CA THR A 319 16.97 -15.61 -14.13
C THR A 319 18.11 -14.61 -14.19
N SER A 320 17.90 -13.44 -14.80
CA SER A 320 18.93 -12.44 -14.97
C SER A 320 19.39 -11.87 -13.62
N ALA A 321 20.66 -11.50 -13.52
CA ALA A 321 21.14 -10.70 -12.41
C ALA A 321 20.51 -9.29 -12.47
N ILE A 322 20.18 -8.74 -11.31
CA ILE A 322 19.81 -7.33 -11.22
C ILE A 322 21.00 -6.50 -11.73
N ALA A 323 20.75 -5.55 -12.61
CA ALA A 323 21.79 -4.75 -13.23
C ALA A 323 22.70 -4.08 -12.18
N GLY A 324 23.97 -3.93 -12.50
CA GLY A 324 24.99 -3.43 -11.58
C GLY A 324 25.46 -4.44 -10.54
N SER A 325 24.94 -5.65 -10.57
CA SER A 325 25.26 -6.68 -9.59
C SER A 325 26.24 -7.74 -10.12
N ALA A 326 27.43 -7.34 -10.58
CA ALA A 326 28.51 -8.30 -10.81
C ALA A 326 28.78 -9.06 -9.49
N GLY A 327 28.20 -10.26 -9.34
CA GLY A 327 28.14 -10.99 -8.06
C GLY A 327 26.96 -10.65 -7.17
N GLY A 328 25.99 -9.86 -7.66
CA GLY A 328 24.72 -9.60 -6.98
C GLY A 328 23.73 -10.77 -7.10
N ILE A 329 22.62 -10.63 -6.39
CA ILE A 329 21.53 -11.61 -6.44
C ILE A 329 20.81 -11.54 -7.77
N GLY A 330 20.46 -12.70 -8.32
CA GLY A 330 19.53 -12.76 -9.44
C GLY A 330 18.12 -12.30 -9.00
N ARG A 331 17.35 -11.79 -9.94
CA ARG A 331 16.01 -11.25 -9.69
C ARG A 331 15.08 -12.30 -9.04
N ALA A 332 15.15 -13.56 -9.45
CA ALA A 332 14.42 -14.64 -8.81
C ALA A 332 14.78 -14.79 -7.32
N SER A 333 16.07 -14.68 -6.96
CA SER A 333 16.52 -14.71 -5.57
C SER A 333 16.07 -13.48 -4.78
N ALA A 334 16.03 -12.31 -5.42
CA ALA A 334 15.51 -11.10 -4.80
C ALA A 334 14.03 -11.25 -4.43
N PHE A 335 13.20 -11.84 -5.29
CA PHE A 335 11.80 -12.14 -4.95
C PHE A 335 11.68 -13.12 -3.78
N GLU A 336 12.50 -14.18 -3.73
CA GLU A 336 12.47 -15.12 -2.58
C GLU A 336 12.85 -14.43 -1.27
N GLN A 337 13.82 -13.54 -1.29
CA GLN A 337 14.19 -12.74 -0.11
C GLN A 337 13.05 -11.83 0.34
N THR A 338 12.41 -11.12 -0.60
CA THR A 338 11.24 -10.27 -0.30
C THR A 338 10.08 -11.09 0.27
N ILE A 339 9.79 -12.28 -0.30
CA ILE A 339 8.74 -13.17 0.20
C ILE A 339 9.04 -13.64 1.63
N GLN A 340 10.31 -13.99 1.91
CA GLN A 340 10.70 -14.41 3.25
C GLN A 340 10.64 -13.26 4.25
N ALA A 341 11.17 -12.09 3.89
CA ALA A 341 11.11 -10.90 4.75
C ALA A 341 9.64 -10.47 5.04
N ALA A 342 8.74 -10.59 4.04
CA ALA A 342 7.32 -10.33 4.25
C ALA A 342 6.67 -11.33 5.21
N ARG A 343 7.07 -12.61 5.16
CA ARG A 343 6.59 -13.62 6.13
C ARG A 343 7.09 -13.31 7.54
N ASP A 344 8.36 -12.94 7.66
CA ASP A 344 8.97 -12.62 8.94
C ASP A 344 8.30 -11.38 9.56
N LEU A 345 8.02 -10.34 8.76
CA LEU A 345 7.28 -9.17 9.20
C LEU A 345 5.85 -9.51 9.64
N LEU A 346 5.13 -10.33 8.87
CA LEU A 346 3.76 -10.76 9.22
C LEU A 346 3.71 -11.50 10.56
N GLN A 347 4.75 -12.28 10.92
CA GLN A 347 4.81 -12.97 12.20
C GLN A 347 4.95 -12.04 13.40
N THR A 348 5.44 -10.82 13.19
CA THR A 348 5.55 -9.80 14.25
C THR A 348 4.33 -8.88 14.34
N ALA A 349 3.45 -8.92 13.35
CA ALA A 349 2.34 -7.98 13.21
C ALA A 349 1.25 -8.14 14.27
N ALA A 350 1.10 -9.34 14.85
CA ALA A 350 0.11 -9.60 15.89
C ALA A 350 0.56 -10.70 16.86
N ASP A 351 0.08 -10.59 18.11
CA ASP A 351 0.11 -11.69 19.08
C ASP A 351 -1.26 -12.35 19.15
N VAL A 352 -1.26 -13.66 19.41
CA VAL A 352 -2.47 -14.47 19.61
C VAL A 352 -2.37 -15.24 20.93
N ASP A 353 -3.22 -14.88 21.87
CA ASP A 353 -3.30 -15.52 23.19
C ASP A 353 -4.59 -16.33 23.33
N VAL A 354 -4.51 -17.48 23.99
CA VAL A 354 -5.66 -18.33 24.30
C VAL A 354 -5.79 -18.50 25.79
N SER A 355 -6.97 -18.21 26.32
CA SER A 355 -7.32 -18.43 27.72
C SER A 355 -8.56 -19.33 27.87
N LEU A 356 -8.48 -20.27 28.79
CA LEU A 356 -9.62 -21.12 29.13
C LEU A 356 -10.58 -20.36 30.07
N LEU A 357 -11.85 -20.22 29.67
CA LEU A 357 -12.88 -19.60 30.49
C LEU A 357 -13.63 -20.63 31.33
N SER A 358 -14.00 -21.77 30.71
CA SER A 358 -14.66 -22.86 31.40
C SER A 358 -14.42 -24.21 30.71
N TYR A 359 -14.47 -25.28 31.47
CA TYR A 359 -14.40 -26.64 30.95
C TYR A 359 -15.26 -27.60 31.81
N SER A 360 -16.05 -28.40 31.12
CA SER A 360 -16.75 -29.53 31.71
C SER A 360 -16.42 -30.80 30.93
N ALA A 361 -15.82 -31.77 31.59
CA ALA A 361 -15.40 -33.01 30.93
C ALA A 361 -16.60 -33.79 30.39
N PRO A 362 -16.50 -34.40 29.20
CA PRO A 362 -17.53 -35.31 28.71
C PRO A 362 -17.53 -36.59 29.52
N GLY A 363 -18.73 -37.09 29.83
CA GLY A 363 -18.93 -38.42 30.41
C GLY A 363 -19.14 -39.50 29.36
N GLY A 364 -19.32 -40.76 29.78
CA GLY A 364 -19.57 -41.84 28.85
C GLY A 364 -20.80 -41.66 27.94
N ALA A 365 -21.86 -41.03 28.48
CA ALA A 365 -23.11 -40.72 27.78
C ALA A 365 -23.46 -39.24 27.77
N THR A 366 -22.67 -38.40 28.43
CA THR A 366 -22.96 -36.96 28.61
C THR A 366 -21.94 -36.14 27.83
N ALA A 367 -22.43 -35.18 27.05
CA ALA A 367 -21.57 -34.22 26.38
C ALA A 367 -20.87 -33.31 27.40
N GLY A 368 -19.63 -32.99 27.14
CA GLY A 368 -18.87 -31.95 27.81
C GLY A 368 -19.01 -30.59 27.12
N SER A 369 -18.38 -29.59 27.71
CA SER A 369 -18.31 -28.26 27.13
C SER A 369 -16.95 -27.60 27.40
N LEU A 370 -16.56 -26.72 26.50
CA LEU A 370 -15.39 -25.87 26.65
C LEU A 370 -15.76 -24.47 26.18
N SER A 371 -15.33 -23.46 26.93
CA SER A 371 -15.32 -22.08 26.48
C SER A 371 -13.89 -21.53 26.58
N ALA A 372 -13.40 -20.98 25.51
CA ALA A 372 -12.08 -20.38 25.44
C ALA A 372 -12.16 -18.99 24.80
N ARG A 373 -11.35 -18.06 25.30
CA ARG A 373 -11.17 -16.73 24.73
C ARG A 373 -9.88 -16.69 23.93
N VAL A 374 -9.99 -16.21 22.71
CA VAL A 374 -8.84 -15.89 21.87
C VAL A 374 -8.72 -14.38 21.81
N LYS A 375 -7.55 -13.86 22.21
CA LYS A 375 -7.19 -12.45 22.12
C LYS A 375 -6.19 -12.27 20.99
N VAL A 376 -6.49 -11.33 20.09
CA VAL A 376 -5.57 -10.89 19.02
C VAL A 376 -5.14 -9.47 19.31
N THR A 377 -3.85 -9.25 19.51
CA THR A 377 -3.27 -7.92 19.74
C THR A 377 -2.57 -7.44 18.49
N ASN A 378 -2.89 -6.24 18.01
CA ASN A 378 -2.22 -5.59 16.90
C ASN A 378 -0.92 -4.92 17.38
N ASN A 379 0.22 -5.36 16.85
CA ASN A 379 1.55 -4.83 17.14
C ASN A 379 2.05 -3.87 16.02
N SER A 380 1.25 -3.69 14.95
CA SER A 380 1.62 -2.79 13.87
C SER A 380 1.24 -1.34 14.16
N GLY A 381 1.81 -0.41 13.40
CA GLY A 381 1.54 1.02 13.54
C GLY A 381 0.23 1.50 12.89
N HIS A 382 -0.52 0.64 12.25
CA HIS A 382 -1.75 0.92 11.51
C HIS A 382 -2.79 -0.16 11.78
N LYS A 383 -3.99 -0.04 11.24
CA LYS A 383 -4.99 -1.11 11.38
C LYS A 383 -4.47 -2.43 10.81
N LEU A 384 -4.99 -3.53 11.32
CA LEU A 384 -4.58 -4.87 10.90
C LEU A 384 -5.81 -5.66 10.39
N PRO A 385 -5.81 -6.05 9.09
CA PRO A 385 -4.86 -5.71 8.01
C PRO A 385 -4.98 -4.27 7.49
N SER A 386 -3.96 -3.77 6.73
CA SER A 386 -3.94 -2.44 6.12
C SER A 386 -3.39 -2.48 4.68
N GLY A 387 -3.08 -1.32 4.11
CA GLY A 387 -2.78 -1.12 2.71
C GLY A 387 -4.06 -1.01 1.89
N TYR A 388 -4.03 -1.35 0.59
CA TYR A 388 -5.26 -1.49 -0.17
C TYR A 388 -6.10 -2.61 0.45
N SER A 389 -7.09 -2.21 1.23
CA SER A 389 -7.75 -3.08 2.20
C SER A 389 -8.83 -3.98 1.58
N GLU A 390 -9.36 -3.60 0.42
CA GLU A 390 -10.36 -4.39 -0.28
C GLU A 390 -9.76 -5.73 -0.76
N GLY A 391 -10.47 -6.81 -0.56
CA GLY A 391 -9.98 -8.15 -0.88
C GLY A 391 -8.97 -8.74 0.11
N ARG A 392 -8.34 -7.95 0.97
CA ARG A 392 -7.46 -8.43 2.05
C ARG A 392 -8.29 -8.84 3.25
N ARG A 393 -7.89 -9.95 3.88
CA ARG A 393 -8.52 -10.38 5.11
C ARG A 393 -7.56 -11.10 6.04
N MET A 394 -7.88 -11.08 7.34
CA MET A 394 -7.32 -11.97 8.34
C MET A 394 -8.45 -12.71 9.02
N TRP A 395 -8.20 -13.91 9.49
CA TRP A 395 -9.21 -14.65 10.25
C TRP A 395 -8.59 -15.56 11.30
N LEU A 396 -9.38 -15.85 12.32
CA LEU A 396 -9.02 -16.81 13.34
C LEU A 396 -9.38 -18.23 12.87
N ASN A 397 -8.40 -19.14 12.93
CA ASN A 397 -8.63 -20.58 12.88
C ASN A 397 -8.45 -21.15 14.29
N VAL A 398 -9.50 -21.65 14.87
CA VAL A 398 -9.51 -22.21 16.23
C VAL A 398 -9.90 -23.68 16.18
N GLN A 399 -9.04 -24.56 16.72
CA GLN A 399 -9.25 -26.00 16.73
C GLN A 399 -9.23 -26.53 18.17
N LEU A 400 -10.13 -27.47 18.46
CA LEU A 400 -10.09 -28.35 19.63
C LEU A 400 -9.76 -29.77 19.16
N ARG A 401 -8.73 -30.38 19.73
CA ARG A 401 -8.36 -31.76 19.47
C ARG A 401 -8.37 -32.56 20.74
N ASP A 402 -8.76 -33.85 20.63
CA ASP A 402 -8.72 -34.79 21.71
C ASP A 402 -7.32 -35.31 22.04
N PHE A 403 -7.19 -36.18 23.02
CA PHE A 403 -5.94 -36.84 23.41
C PHE A 403 -5.23 -37.55 22.26
N ASN A 404 -5.99 -38.11 21.33
CA ASN A 404 -5.45 -38.83 20.15
C ASN A 404 -5.12 -37.90 18.99
N GLY A 405 -5.32 -36.59 19.13
CA GLY A 405 -5.13 -35.60 18.08
C GLY A 405 -6.31 -35.50 17.11
N ALA A 406 -7.40 -36.25 17.34
CA ALA A 406 -8.59 -36.16 16.49
C ALA A 406 -9.28 -34.80 16.65
N LEU A 407 -9.73 -34.23 15.52
CA LEU A 407 -10.41 -32.94 15.49
C LEU A 407 -11.81 -33.07 16.11
N VAL A 408 -12.09 -32.30 17.17
CA VAL A 408 -13.39 -32.24 17.87
C VAL A 408 -14.19 -31.02 17.40
N PHE A 409 -13.51 -29.92 17.17
CA PHE A 409 -14.10 -28.66 16.73
C PHE A 409 -13.11 -27.87 15.88
N GLU A 410 -13.64 -27.18 14.89
CA GLU A 410 -12.89 -26.18 14.12
C GLU A 410 -13.82 -25.04 13.72
N SER A 411 -13.33 -23.79 13.92
CA SER A 411 -13.88 -22.58 13.32
C SER A 411 -12.81 -21.95 12.44
N GLY A 412 -13.23 -21.34 11.32
CA GLY A 412 -12.32 -20.71 10.37
C GLY A 412 -11.49 -21.70 9.54
N GLN A 413 -12.08 -22.83 9.18
CA GLN A 413 -11.47 -23.80 8.26
C GLN A 413 -11.24 -23.17 6.89
N TYR A 414 -10.01 -23.33 6.35
CA TYR A 414 -9.64 -22.87 5.03
C TYR A 414 -9.18 -24.04 4.15
N ASP A 415 -9.81 -24.19 3.00
CA ASP A 415 -9.39 -25.17 2.01
C ASP A 415 -8.39 -24.54 1.03
N ASN A 416 -7.13 -24.95 1.11
CA ASN A 416 -6.07 -24.47 0.24
C ASN A 416 -6.25 -24.85 -1.24
N ALA A 417 -6.97 -25.94 -1.54
CA ALA A 417 -7.16 -26.40 -2.91
C ALA A 417 -8.19 -25.57 -3.67
N SER A 418 -9.27 -25.19 -2.99
CA SER A 418 -10.34 -24.36 -3.57
C SER A 418 -10.22 -22.88 -3.21
N ALA A 419 -9.27 -22.51 -2.34
CA ALA A 419 -9.10 -21.17 -1.76
C ALA A 419 -10.37 -20.64 -1.06
N VAL A 420 -11.15 -21.55 -0.46
CA VAL A 420 -12.41 -21.21 0.22
C VAL A 420 -12.22 -21.17 1.72
N LEU A 421 -12.61 -20.06 2.34
CA LEU A 421 -12.81 -19.94 3.77
C LEU A 421 -14.24 -20.41 4.10
N ALA A 422 -14.36 -21.50 4.88
CA ALA A 422 -15.65 -22.05 5.26
C ALA A 422 -16.39 -21.08 6.19
N SER A 423 -17.67 -20.88 5.91
CA SER A 423 -18.54 -20.11 6.80
C SER A 423 -19.00 -20.99 7.95
N ASP A 424 -18.85 -20.51 9.18
CA ASP A 424 -19.37 -21.13 10.38
C ASP A 424 -19.88 -20.05 11.36
N PRO A 425 -20.73 -20.41 12.36
CA PRO A 425 -21.34 -19.42 13.27
C PRO A 425 -20.36 -18.67 14.18
N GLN A 426 -19.14 -19.18 14.36
CA GLN A 426 -18.12 -18.59 15.24
C GLN A 426 -16.93 -18.02 14.45
N LEU A 427 -17.02 -18.01 13.12
CA LEU A 427 -15.97 -17.47 12.26
C LEU A 427 -15.73 -15.98 12.54
N ARG A 428 -14.49 -15.63 12.86
CA ARG A 428 -14.05 -14.25 13.03
C ARG A 428 -13.13 -13.83 11.88
N VAL A 429 -13.58 -12.89 11.04
CA VAL A 429 -12.81 -12.32 9.92
C VAL A 429 -12.62 -10.83 10.17
N TYR A 430 -11.39 -10.34 10.02
CA TYR A 430 -11.01 -8.93 10.05
C TYR A 430 -10.80 -8.46 8.60
N GLU A 431 -11.62 -7.52 8.14
CA GLU A 431 -11.67 -7.05 6.76
C GLU A 431 -12.36 -5.69 6.64
N VAL A 432 -12.21 -5.06 5.49
CA VAL A 432 -13.07 -3.94 5.05
C VAL A 432 -13.99 -4.44 3.95
N LEU A 433 -15.25 -4.03 3.99
CA LEU A 433 -16.21 -4.21 2.91
C LEU A 433 -16.68 -2.83 2.47
N GLN A 434 -16.17 -2.39 1.33
CA GLN A 434 -16.60 -1.17 0.64
C GLN A 434 -17.74 -1.50 -0.31
N GLY A 435 -18.56 -0.50 -0.65
CA GLY A 435 -19.69 -0.72 -1.52
C GLY A 435 -20.23 0.57 -2.12
N ILE A 436 -21.33 0.45 -2.83
CA ILE A 436 -22.02 1.55 -3.47
C ILE A 436 -23.32 1.83 -2.71
N TRP A 437 -23.54 3.09 -2.31
CA TRP A 437 -24.73 3.48 -1.60
C TRP A 437 -25.97 3.43 -2.52
N ASN A 438 -26.91 2.57 -2.18
CA ASN A 438 -28.11 2.37 -2.96
C ASN A 438 -29.19 3.43 -2.65
N ARG A 439 -29.09 4.58 -3.29
CA ARG A 439 -29.99 5.74 -3.11
C ARG A 439 -31.42 5.50 -3.62
N HIS A 440 -31.58 4.57 -4.55
CA HIS A 440 -32.85 4.30 -5.24
C HIS A 440 -33.51 3.00 -4.81
N GLY A 441 -32.93 2.28 -3.86
CA GLY A 441 -33.41 1.01 -3.35
C GLY A 441 -33.66 1.03 -1.85
N ASN A 442 -32.88 0.22 -1.14
CA ASN A 442 -33.05 -0.03 0.29
C ASN A 442 -32.34 0.98 1.21
N ASN A 443 -31.67 2.00 0.67
CA ASN A 443 -30.83 2.93 1.43
C ASN A 443 -29.79 2.19 2.30
N SER A 444 -29.02 1.31 1.68
CA SER A 444 -27.93 0.58 2.31
C SER A 444 -26.67 0.65 1.45
N CYS A 445 -25.54 0.28 2.06
CA CYS A 445 -24.28 0.11 1.36
C CYS A 445 -24.24 -1.29 0.73
N ASP A 446 -24.40 -1.35 -0.59
CA ASP A 446 -24.42 -2.61 -1.33
C ASP A 446 -23.00 -3.06 -1.65
N VAL A 447 -22.61 -4.20 -1.07
CA VAL A 447 -21.29 -4.84 -1.25
C VAL A 447 -21.34 -6.05 -2.21
N VAL A 448 -22.50 -6.31 -2.79
CA VAL A 448 -22.73 -7.39 -3.74
C VAL A 448 -23.47 -6.89 -4.98
N ASP A 449 -23.19 -7.53 -6.11
CA ASP A 449 -23.91 -7.27 -7.36
C ASP A 449 -25.32 -7.89 -7.36
N SER A 450 -26.05 -7.71 -8.44
CA SER A 450 -27.39 -8.26 -8.62
C SER A 450 -27.46 -9.79 -8.62
N LEU A 451 -26.33 -10.47 -8.73
CA LEU A 451 -26.20 -11.93 -8.66
C LEU A 451 -25.72 -12.42 -7.28
N GLY A 452 -25.57 -11.50 -6.31
CA GLY A 452 -25.12 -11.82 -4.96
C GLY A 452 -23.60 -12.07 -4.84
N ARG A 453 -22.81 -11.72 -5.86
CA ARG A 453 -21.35 -11.82 -5.83
C ARG A 453 -20.77 -10.55 -5.24
N LYS A 454 -19.68 -10.65 -4.48
CA LYS A 454 -18.95 -9.45 -4.02
C LYS A 454 -18.57 -8.57 -5.21
N ALA A 455 -18.89 -7.29 -5.10
CA ALA A 455 -18.63 -6.30 -6.14
C ALA A 455 -17.40 -5.47 -5.75
N PHE A 456 -16.32 -5.61 -6.49
CA PHE A 456 -15.07 -4.87 -6.27
C PHE A 456 -14.93 -3.75 -7.31
N HIS A 457 -15.86 -2.80 -7.25
CA HIS A 457 -15.88 -1.62 -8.11
C HIS A 457 -15.33 -0.40 -7.36
N PHE A 458 -14.08 -0.47 -6.94
CA PHE A 458 -13.45 0.48 -6.00
C PHE A 458 -13.53 1.95 -6.44
N VAL A 459 -13.53 2.24 -7.75
CA VAL A 459 -13.75 3.62 -8.24
C VAL A 459 -15.19 4.08 -8.13
N LEU A 460 -16.15 3.16 -7.94
CA LEU A 460 -17.57 3.46 -7.76
C LEU A 460 -17.97 3.43 -6.28
N SER A 461 -17.19 2.82 -5.41
CA SER A 461 -17.48 2.73 -3.98
C SER A 461 -17.57 4.11 -3.34
N ASP A 462 -18.61 4.34 -2.53
CA ASP A 462 -18.86 5.58 -1.79
C ASP A 462 -19.34 5.35 -0.36
N CYS A 463 -19.40 4.09 0.09
CA CYS A 463 -19.77 3.74 1.45
C CYS A 463 -18.95 2.54 1.98
N ILE A 464 -18.89 2.41 3.31
CA ILE A 464 -18.26 1.30 4.01
C ILE A 464 -19.33 0.55 4.79
N ALA A 465 -19.57 -0.72 4.40
CA ALA A 465 -20.53 -1.58 5.08
C ALA A 465 -19.94 -2.23 6.34
N LYS A 466 -18.63 -2.47 6.33
CA LYS A 466 -17.90 -3.07 7.45
C LYS A 466 -16.45 -2.60 7.44
N ASP A 467 -15.92 -2.20 8.59
CA ASP A 467 -14.49 -2.09 8.90
C ASP A 467 -14.27 -2.55 10.34
N ASN A 468 -13.93 -3.82 10.51
CA ASN A 468 -13.63 -4.42 11.80
C ASN A 468 -12.14 -4.78 11.94
N ARG A 469 -11.27 -4.12 11.20
CA ARG A 469 -9.82 -4.27 11.34
C ARG A 469 -9.38 -3.80 12.72
N ILE A 470 -8.43 -4.51 13.31
CA ILE A 470 -7.97 -4.22 14.68
C ILE A 470 -7.18 -2.92 14.70
N PRO A 471 -7.56 -1.92 15.52
CA PRO A 471 -6.85 -0.66 15.62
C PRO A 471 -5.39 -0.82 16.07
N PRO A 472 -4.47 0.09 15.70
CA PRO A 472 -3.12 0.14 16.28
C PRO A 472 -3.14 0.68 17.72
N LEU A 473 -2.02 0.54 18.43
CA LEU A 473 -1.87 1.04 19.79
C LEU A 473 -2.08 2.56 19.87
N GLY A 474 -2.95 2.99 20.79
CA GLY A 474 -3.28 4.38 21.02
C GLY A 474 -4.10 5.04 19.92
N PHE A 475 -4.78 4.24 19.10
CA PHE A 475 -5.58 4.72 17.99
C PHE A 475 -6.72 5.62 18.46
N HIS A 476 -6.69 6.85 17.96
CA HIS A 476 -7.70 7.86 18.22
C HIS A 476 -8.40 8.22 16.93
N PRO A 477 -9.46 7.51 16.54
CA PRO A 477 -10.19 7.85 15.32
C PRO A 477 -10.80 9.23 15.46
N ALA A 478 -10.69 10.05 14.43
CA ALA A 478 -11.30 11.37 14.43
C ALA A 478 -12.83 11.29 14.61
N THR A 479 -13.38 12.36 15.12
CA THR A 479 -14.83 12.51 15.34
C THR A 479 -15.42 13.47 14.32
N ALA A 480 -16.74 13.60 14.30
CA ALA A 480 -17.41 14.62 13.48
C ALA A 480 -16.98 16.07 13.84
N ALA A 481 -16.47 16.28 15.06
CA ALA A 481 -15.95 17.57 15.51
C ALA A 481 -14.46 17.77 15.13
N ASP A 482 -13.74 16.67 14.85
CA ASP A 482 -12.39 16.68 14.31
C ASP A 482 -12.39 15.77 13.07
N PRO A 483 -12.50 16.34 11.86
CA PRO A 483 -12.69 15.56 10.64
C PRO A 483 -11.43 14.83 10.16
N ASN A 484 -10.25 15.07 10.75
CA ASN A 484 -9.03 14.41 10.31
C ASN A 484 -9.06 12.91 10.67
N GLY A 485 -9.33 12.04 9.71
CA GLY A 485 -9.43 10.59 9.88
C GLY A 485 -10.79 10.10 10.40
N TYR A 486 -11.83 10.91 10.29
CA TYR A 486 -13.21 10.50 10.65
C TYR A 486 -13.63 9.20 9.93
N GLU A 487 -13.23 9.04 8.70
CA GLU A 487 -13.46 7.87 7.85
C GLU A 487 -12.70 6.61 8.34
N LEU A 488 -11.79 6.77 9.28
CA LEU A 488 -11.00 5.65 9.82
C LEU A 488 -11.71 4.94 10.98
N ARG A 489 -12.88 5.37 11.39
CA ARG A 489 -13.62 4.72 12.48
C ARG A 489 -14.02 3.29 12.11
N PRO A 490 -14.07 2.38 13.11
CA PRO A 490 -14.68 1.08 12.89
C PRO A 490 -16.13 1.21 12.40
N VAL A 491 -16.53 0.35 11.46
CA VAL A 491 -17.89 0.29 10.92
C VAL A 491 -18.43 -1.14 11.11
N ALA A 492 -19.65 -1.24 11.59
CA ALA A 492 -20.29 -2.52 11.99
C ALA A 492 -19.43 -3.35 12.96
N ALA A 493 -18.58 -2.66 13.73
CA ALA A 493 -17.72 -3.21 14.77
C ALA A 493 -17.56 -2.19 15.88
N SER A 494 -17.29 -2.67 17.09
CA SER A 494 -17.05 -1.82 18.26
C SER A 494 -15.81 -2.32 18.97
N TYR A 495 -14.86 -1.41 19.16
CA TYR A 495 -13.69 -1.62 20.02
C TYR A 495 -13.87 -0.77 21.28
N PRO A 496 -13.68 -1.34 22.48
CA PRO A 496 -13.74 -0.57 23.71
C PRO A 496 -12.71 0.55 23.72
N GLU A 497 -13.02 1.64 24.43
CA GLU A 497 -12.00 2.63 24.75
C GLU A 497 -11.07 2.11 25.85
N THR A 498 -9.78 2.48 25.77
CA THR A 498 -8.79 2.13 26.80
C THR A 498 -9.16 2.65 28.18
N THR A 499 -9.79 3.84 28.21
CA THR A 499 -10.42 4.45 29.38
C THR A 499 -11.72 5.08 28.90
N PRO A 500 -12.87 4.86 29.57
CA PRO A 500 -14.14 5.44 29.17
C PRO A 500 -14.06 6.95 28.97
N GLY A 501 -14.49 7.46 27.83
CA GLY A 501 -14.46 8.87 27.44
C GLY A 501 -13.11 9.37 26.91
N SER A 502 -12.10 8.50 26.75
CA SER A 502 -10.80 8.89 26.18
C SER A 502 -10.82 9.08 24.67
N GLY A 503 -11.76 8.46 23.97
CA GLY A 503 -11.75 8.36 22.50
C GLY A 503 -10.65 7.46 21.94
N ILE A 504 -9.79 6.86 22.79
CA ILE A 504 -8.67 6.00 22.39
C ILE A 504 -9.14 4.56 22.43
N LEU A 505 -9.13 3.88 21.29
CA LEU A 505 -9.54 2.49 21.18
C LEU A 505 -8.44 1.52 21.61
N VAL A 506 -8.85 0.36 22.13
CA VAL A 506 -7.93 -0.75 22.40
C VAL A 506 -7.36 -1.28 21.08
N ASN A 507 -6.12 -1.78 21.12
CA ASN A 507 -5.44 -2.38 19.98
C ASN A 507 -5.56 -3.91 19.91
N TYR A 508 -6.64 -4.46 20.46
CA TYR A 508 -6.88 -5.90 20.45
C TYR A 508 -8.36 -6.22 20.27
N ASP A 509 -8.62 -7.44 19.84
CA ASP A 509 -9.95 -8.04 19.82
C ASP A 509 -9.97 -9.30 20.70
N GLU A 510 -11.06 -9.56 21.40
CA GLU A 510 -11.29 -10.76 22.20
C GLU A 510 -12.52 -11.49 21.67
N VAL A 511 -12.32 -12.76 21.31
CA VAL A 511 -13.37 -13.60 20.72
C VAL A 511 -13.56 -14.85 21.57
N ASP A 512 -14.77 -15.06 22.08
CA ASP A 512 -15.12 -16.22 22.88
C ASP A 512 -15.66 -17.34 21.97
N TYR A 513 -15.07 -18.52 22.10
CA TYR A 513 -15.46 -19.74 21.40
C TYR A 513 -16.13 -20.70 22.39
N ALA A 514 -17.32 -21.17 22.03
CA ALA A 514 -18.08 -22.14 22.81
C ALA A 514 -18.14 -23.47 22.04
N VAL A 515 -17.67 -24.55 22.66
CA VAL A 515 -17.57 -25.86 22.03
C VAL A 515 -18.33 -26.89 22.86
N VAL A 516 -19.22 -27.63 22.19
CA VAL A 516 -19.84 -28.83 22.75
C VAL A 516 -18.93 -30.03 22.45
N ILE A 517 -18.52 -30.75 23.48
CA ILE A 517 -17.63 -31.89 23.37
C ILE A 517 -18.47 -33.17 23.35
N PRO A 518 -18.38 -33.99 22.27
CA PRO A 518 -19.15 -35.24 22.20
C PRO A 518 -18.90 -36.17 23.37
N PRO A 519 -19.93 -36.95 23.81
CA PRO A 519 -19.75 -37.97 24.83
C PRO A 519 -18.62 -38.94 24.48
N GLY A 520 -17.86 -39.37 25.47
CA GLY A 520 -16.78 -40.35 25.31
C GLY A 520 -15.50 -39.81 24.64
N THR A 521 -15.42 -38.52 24.35
CA THR A 521 -14.19 -37.92 23.81
C THR A 521 -13.06 -38.00 24.83
N PRO A 522 -11.89 -38.59 24.49
CA PRO A 522 -10.81 -38.76 25.46
C PRO A 522 -10.07 -37.45 25.73
N GLY A 523 -9.77 -37.19 27.00
CA GLY A 523 -8.91 -36.09 27.43
C GLY A 523 -7.49 -36.55 27.80
N PRO A 524 -6.55 -35.61 27.98
CA PRO A 524 -6.69 -34.17 27.91
C PRO A 524 -6.90 -33.66 26.47
N MET A 525 -7.50 -32.46 26.36
CA MET A 525 -7.75 -31.82 25.07
C MET A 525 -6.79 -30.66 24.84
N THR A 526 -6.54 -30.35 23.59
CA THR A 526 -5.67 -29.23 23.19
C THR A 526 -6.47 -28.22 22.36
N VAL A 527 -6.49 -26.97 22.81
CA VAL A 527 -6.98 -25.82 22.01
C VAL A 527 -5.79 -25.17 21.30
N THR A 528 -5.94 -24.92 20.01
CA THR A 528 -4.99 -24.12 19.24
C THR A 528 -5.73 -23.00 18.52
N ALA A 529 -5.16 -21.79 18.55
CA ALA A 529 -5.64 -20.67 17.74
C ALA A 529 -4.51 -20.17 16.83
N ARG A 530 -4.89 -19.80 15.62
CA ARG A 530 -3.98 -19.19 14.62
C ARG A 530 -4.68 -18.01 13.97
N LEU A 531 -3.96 -16.93 13.79
CA LEU A 531 -4.39 -15.82 12.95
C LEU A 531 -3.79 -16.01 11.55
N TYR A 532 -4.65 -16.17 10.57
CA TYR A 532 -4.23 -16.27 9.18
C TYR A 532 -4.41 -14.93 8.47
N TYR A 533 -3.51 -14.67 7.52
CA TYR A 533 -3.55 -13.51 6.63
C TYR A 533 -3.64 -13.95 5.17
N GLN A 534 -4.45 -13.26 4.40
CA GLN A 534 -4.59 -13.46 2.96
C GLN A 534 -4.48 -12.11 2.23
N THR A 535 -3.51 -12.02 1.31
CA THR A 535 -3.25 -10.81 0.51
C THR A 535 -4.40 -10.46 -0.41
N SER A 536 -5.03 -11.47 -1.02
CA SER A 536 -6.20 -11.32 -1.88
C SER A 536 -7.14 -12.50 -1.65
N SER A 537 -8.40 -12.22 -1.39
CA SER A 537 -9.42 -13.27 -1.27
C SER A 537 -9.73 -13.84 -2.66
N ARG A 538 -10.24 -15.07 -2.69
CA ARG A 538 -10.68 -15.69 -3.95
C ARG A 538 -11.75 -14.84 -4.65
N GLU A 539 -12.61 -14.24 -3.87
CA GLU A 539 -13.72 -13.42 -4.37
C GLU A 539 -13.22 -12.15 -5.06
N TYR A 540 -12.03 -11.66 -4.66
CA TYR A 540 -11.38 -10.49 -5.28
C TYR A 540 -10.73 -10.83 -6.63
N LEU A 541 -10.24 -12.05 -6.80
CA LEU A 541 -9.58 -12.53 -8.02
C LEU A 541 -10.59 -13.00 -9.07
#